data_2877c18afed7415de0c0ddebed8e4fcc
#
_entry.id   2877c18afed7415de0c0ddebed8e4fcc
#
_cell.length_a   1.000
_cell.length_b   1.000
_cell.length_c   1.000
_cell.angle_alpha   90.00
_cell.angle_beta   90.00
_cell.angle_gamma   90.00
#
_symmetry.space_group_name_H-M   'P 1'
#
loop_
_entity.id
_entity.type
_entity.pdbx_description
1 polymer ?
#
loop_
_entity_poly.entity_id
_entity_poly.type
_entity_poly.pdbx_seq_one_letter_code
_entity_poly.pdbx_strand_id
1 'polypeptide(L)'
;MKQNLTPNIFEDQNYAFSKKGIRQNKILFLLSKHKHLTNKELCEELNCSQVTIRNDLRELSDLNLIERTFGGASALDDTYGGISISEHLENSTNEKYAIADYVIKHIIKPHQSIIIDTGSTCLALCQRLSSYNDELSVVTNSLLNANYISKNPNLALSLPGGSYNPTSDTFDSISTMSYYQNIFADCYFMSANGLTANGVSIIVTADANRAIIKKTIVDQASKVILLTDHTKINKTCFHRICGLEKISLIITDGNCSEDERKSFESLGVPVVFAPL
;
A
#
# COMPACT_ATOMS: atom_id res chain seq x y z
N MET A 1 -37.75 5.62 5.54
CA MET A 1 -36.68 4.74 5.04
C MET A 1 -35.45 4.98 5.90
N LYS A 2 -35.14 4.09 6.83
CA LYS A 2 -33.96 4.17 7.69
C LYS A 2 -32.78 3.63 6.87
N GLN A 3 -31.84 4.48 6.46
CA GLN A 3 -30.55 4.06 5.97
C GLN A 3 -29.81 3.42 7.14
N ASN A 4 -29.62 2.10 7.07
CA ASN A 4 -28.70 1.38 7.94
C ASN A 4 -27.26 1.77 7.52
N LEU A 5 -26.73 2.77 8.19
CA LEU A 5 -25.27 3.01 8.21
C LEU A 5 -24.67 1.85 9.01
N THR A 6 -24.12 0.86 8.34
CA THR A 6 -23.18 -0.09 8.95
C THR A 6 -22.01 0.72 9.52
N PRO A 7 -21.69 0.59 10.81
CA PRO A 7 -20.54 1.28 11.38
C PRO A 7 -19.29 0.82 10.63
N ASN A 8 -18.52 1.79 10.15
CA ASN A 8 -17.26 1.52 9.46
C ASN A 8 -16.26 0.98 10.51
N ILE A 9 -16.17 -0.34 10.63
CA ILE A 9 -15.37 -1.07 11.63
C ILE A 9 -13.88 -0.67 11.55
N PHE A 10 -13.46 0.01 10.48
CA PHE A 10 -12.08 0.41 10.21
C PHE A 10 -11.67 1.78 10.77
N GLU A 11 -12.60 2.57 11.33
CA GLU A 11 -12.27 3.87 11.93
C GLU A 11 -11.69 3.76 13.34
N ASP A 12 -11.81 2.58 13.98
CA ASP A 12 -11.28 2.36 15.31
C ASP A 12 -9.82 1.87 15.24
N GLN A 13 -8.86 2.74 15.58
CA GLN A 13 -7.45 2.40 15.72
C GLN A 13 -7.24 1.21 16.68
N ASN A 14 -8.15 0.99 17.64
CA ASN A 14 -8.11 -0.14 18.55
C ASN A 14 -8.47 -1.47 17.88
N TYR A 15 -9.17 -1.47 16.73
CA TYR A 15 -9.60 -2.70 16.08
C TYR A 15 -8.42 -3.51 15.51
N ALA A 16 -7.48 -2.87 14.85
CA ALA A 16 -6.31 -3.53 14.26
C ALA A 16 -5.45 -4.25 15.32
N PHE A 17 -5.38 -3.70 16.53
CA PHE A 17 -4.68 -4.27 17.70
C PHE A 17 -5.59 -5.15 18.57
N SER A 18 -6.87 -5.26 18.25
CA SER A 18 -7.76 -6.17 18.94
C SER A 18 -7.40 -7.62 18.65
N LYS A 19 -7.70 -8.53 19.59
CA LYS A 19 -7.51 -9.98 19.38
C LYS A 19 -8.20 -10.48 18.08
N LYS A 20 -9.31 -9.85 17.69
CA LYS A 20 -10.05 -10.16 16.48
C LYS A 20 -9.32 -9.65 15.24
N GLY A 21 -8.89 -8.39 15.22
CA GLY A 21 -8.16 -7.79 14.10
C GLY A 21 -6.84 -8.54 13.81
N ILE A 22 -6.07 -8.85 14.87
CA ILE A 22 -4.84 -9.66 14.76
C ILE A 22 -5.15 -11.03 14.14
N ARG A 23 -6.23 -11.69 14.55
CA ARG A 23 -6.62 -13.00 14.02
C ARG A 23 -7.04 -12.91 12.56
N GLN A 24 -7.85 -11.94 12.19
CA GLN A 24 -8.29 -11.73 10.81
C GLN A 24 -7.11 -11.42 9.89
N ASN A 25 -6.16 -10.60 10.32
CA ASN A 25 -4.90 -10.37 9.61
C ASN A 25 -4.14 -11.69 9.37
N LYS A 26 -4.08 -12.55 10.38
CA LYS A 26 -3.38 -13.83 10.27
C LYS A 26 -4.10 -14.80 9.32
N ILE A 27 -5.45 -14.76 9.24
CA ILE A 27 -6.21 -15.50 8.23
C ILE A 27 -5.83 -15.04 6.83
N LEU A 28 -5.82 -13.73 6.58
CA LEU A 28 -5.45 -13.17 5.28
C LEU A 28 -4.02 -13.56 4.88
N PHE A 29 -3.08 -13.49 5.81
CA PHE A 29 -1.71 -13.94 5.60
C PHE A 29 -1.61 -15.43 5.24
N LEU A 30 -2.31 -16.29 5.95
CA LEU A 30 -2.30 -17.74 5.67
C LEU A 30 -2.91 -18.04 4.29
N LEU A 31 -4.02 -17.38 3.94
CA LEU A 31 -4.63 -17.52 2.62
C LEU A 31 -3.73 -16.99 1.50
N SER A 32 -2.96 -15.94 1.75
CA SER A 32 -2.00 -15.42 0.78
C SER A 32 -0.92 -16.44 0.42
N LYS A 33 -0.47 -17.21 1.41
CA LYS A 33 0.55 -18.26 1.20
C LYS A 33 0.02 -19.53 0.56
N HIS A 34 -1.15 -19.96 0.99
CA HIS A 34 -1.67 -21.30 0.65
C HIS A 34 -2.78 -21.26 -0.41
N LYS A 35 -3.17 -20.06 -0.86
CA LYS A 35 -4.25 -19.80 -1.84
C LYS A 35 -5.64 -20.25 -1.36
N HIS A 36 -5.75 -21.39 -0.71
CA HIS A 36 -6.97 -21.96 -0.13
C HIS A 36 -6.65 -22.63 1.21
N LEU A 37 -7.52 -22.44 2.21
CA LEU A 37 -7.46 -23.14 3.49
C LEU A 37 -8.88 -23.52 3.94
N THR A 38 -8.97 -24.71 4.54
CA THR A 38 -10.21 -25.18 5.16
C THR A 38 -10.41 -24.55 6.54
N ASN A 39 -11.66 -24.54 7.02
CA ASN A 39 -11.97 -24.11 8.38
C ASN A 39 -11.18 -24.89 9.44
N LYS A 40 -10.89 -26.20 9.18
CA LYS A 40 -10.14 -27.04 10.09
C LYS A 40 -8.69 -26.59 10.19
N GLU A 41 -8.02 -26.38 9.07
CA GLU A 41 -6.64 -25.88 9.03
C GLU A 41 -6.51 -24.51 9.69
N LEU A 42 -7.44 -23.60 9.43
CA LEU A 42 -7.47 -22.29 10.08
C LEU A 42 -7.70 -22.38 11.60
N CYS A 43 -8.51 -23.33 12.07
CA CYS A 43 -8.68 -23.57 13.50
C CYS A 43 -7.40 -24.07 14.17
N GLU A 44 -6.69 -24.99 13.53
CA GLU A 44 -5.42 -25.54 14.01
C GLU A 44 -4.33 -24.48 14.06
N GLU A 45 -4.14 -23.72 12.96
CA GLU A 45 -3.12 -22.67 12.85
C GLU A 45 -3.34 -21.49 13.81
N LEU A 46 -4.60 -21.14 14.07
CA LEU A 46 -4.96 -19.98 14.87
C LEU A 46 -5.38 -20.31 16.30
N ASN A 47 -5.43 -21.58 16.62
CA ASN A 47 -5.92 -22.11 17.91
C ASN A 47 -7.27 -21.49 18.31
N CYS A 48 -8.24 -21.54 17.39
CA CYS A 48 -9.57 -20.93 17.55
C CYS A 48 -10.68 -21.91 17.23
N SER A 49 -11.88 -21.65 17.78
CA SER A 49 -13.06 -22.46 17.49
C SER A 49 -13.54 -22.28 16.05
N GLN A 50 -14.20 -23.32 15.49
CA GLN A 50 -14.82 -23.23 14.17
C GLN A 50 -15.84 -22.11 14.04
N VAL A 51 -16.56 -21.80 15.12
CA VAL A 51 -17.54 -20.71 15.16
C VAL A 51 -16.84 -19.37 14.98
N THR A 52 -15.70 -19.17 15.66
CA THR A 52 -14.88 -17.97 15.57
C THR A 52 -14.34 -17.78 14.14
N ILE A 53 -13.76 -18.83 13.57
CA ILE A 53 -13.22 -18.80 12.20
C ILE A 53 -14.33 -18.51 11.17
N ARG A 54 -15.49 -19.16 11.27
CA ARG A 54 -16.62 -18.92 10.34
C ARG A 54 -17.14 -17.49 10.41
N ASN A 55 -17.17 -16.88 11.60
CA ASN A 55 -17.57 -15.48 11.76
C ASN A 55 -16.54 -14.54 11.14
N ASP A 56 -15.24 -14.79 11.39
CA ASP A 56 -14.17 -14.01 10.79
C ASP A 56 -14.18 -14.11 9.26
N LEU A 57 -14.31 -15.32 8.71
CA LEU A 57 -14.38 -15.52 7.26
C LEU A 57 -15.63 -14.86 6.64
N ARG A 58 -16.77 -14.85 7.35
CA ARG A 58 -17.95 -14.13 6.87
C ARG A 58 -17.67 -12.64 6.75
N GLU A 59 -17.16 -12.02 7.82
CA GLU A 59 -16.85 -10.60 7.82
C GLU A 59 -15.80 -10.23 6.77
N LEU A 60 -14.74 -11.02 6.63
CA LEU A 60 -13.72 -10.80 5.61
C LEU A 60 -14.30 -10.92 4.19
N SER A 61 -15.24 -11.84 3.99
CA SER A 61 -15.94 -11.98 2.70
C SER A 61 -16.92 -10.83 2.44
N ASP A 62 -17.66 -10.37 3.47
CA ASP A 62 -18.55 -9.21 3.36
C ASP A 62 -17.78 -7.91 2.99
N LEU A 63 -16.50 -7.88 3.32
CA LEU A 63 -15.56 -6.82 2.97
C LEU A 63 -14.87 -7.04 1.61
N ASN A 64 -15.24 -8.09 0.87
CA ASN A 64 -14.59 -8.50 -0.37
C ASN A 64 -13.06 -8.69 -0.23
N LEU A 65 -12.64 -9.27 0.88
CA LEU A 65 -11.23 -9.52 1.18
C LEU A 65 -10.82 -10.97 0.91
N ILE A 66 -11.77 -11.88 0.86
CA ILE A 66 -11.62 -13.31 0.58
C ILE A 66 -12.83 -13.83 -0.17
N GLU A 67 -12.67 -14.97 -0.85
CA GLU A 67 -13.78 -15.76 -1.35
C GLU A 67 -14.07 -16.94 -0.40
N ARG A 68 -15.33 -17.05 0.05
CA ARG A 68 -15.74 -18.20 0.86
C ARG A 68 -15.99 -19.40 -0.03
N THR A 69 -15.41 -20.54 0.34
CA THR A 69 -15.63 -21.83 -0.31
C THR A 69 -16.43 -22.76 0.60
N PHE A 70 -16.87 -23.91 0.06
CA PHE A 70 -17.50 -24.94 0.88
C PHE A 70 -16.48 -25.53 1.86
N GLY A 71 -16.60 -25.12 3.13
CA GLY A 71 -15.73 -25.63 4.22
C GLY A 71 -14.47 -24.82 4.50
N GLY A 72 -14.28 -23.66 3.84
CA GLY A 72 -13.07 -22.83 4.02
C GLY A 72 -13.16 -21.48 3.33
N ALA A 73 -12.01 -21.00 2.93
CA ALA A 73 -11.87 -19.78 2.15
C ALA A 73 -10.68 -19.83 1.19
N SER A 74 -10.77 -19.08 0.12
CA SER A 74 -9.68 -18.82 -0.85
C SER A 74 -9.28 -17.35 -0.81
N ALA A 75 -8.00 -17.09 -1.08
CA ALA A 75 -7.58 -15.75 -1.45
C ALA A 75 -8.32 -15.34 -2.75
N LEU A 76 -8.73 -14.10 -2.84
CA LEU A 76 -9.12 -13.54 -4.14
C LEU A 76 -7.86 -13.46 -5.00
N ASP A 77 -7.91 -13.91 -6.24
CA ASP A 77 -6.74 -14.16 -7.11
C ASP A 77 -5.76 -12.99 -7.25
N ASP A 78 -6.19 -11.77 -6.92
CA ASP A 78 -5.34 -10.56 -7.00
C ASP A 78 -5.16 -9.82 -5.66
N THR A 79 -5.76 -10.28 -4.56
CA THR A 79 -5.88 -9.43 -3.37
C THR A 79 -4.95 -9.80 -2.21
N TYR A 80 -4.47 -11.05 -2.11
CA TYR A 80 -3.80 -11.56 -0.88
C TYR A 80 -2.62 -12.50 -1.11
N GLY A 81 -2.04 -12.51 -2.29
CA GLY A 81 -0.76 -13.19 -2.46
C GLY A 81 0.32 -12.40 -1.73
N GLY A 82 1.15 -13.03 -0.95
CA GLY A 82 2.50 -12.58 -0.67
C GLY A 82 3.28 -12.64 -1.98
N ILE A 83 2.77 -11.95 -3.00
CA ILE A 83 3.47 -11.72 -4.25
C ILE A 83 4.69 -10.94 -3.83
N SER A 84 5.86 -11.52 -4.02
CA SER A 84 7.11 -10.85 -3.72
C SER A 84 7.16 -9.55 -4.54
N ILE A 85 7.90 -8.56 -4.05
CA ILE A 85 8.08 -7.32 -4.82
C ILE A 85 8.56 -7.62 -6.24
N SER A 86 9.31 -8.72 -6.45
CA SER A 86 9.76 -9.21 -7.76
C SER A 86 8.61 -9.63 -8.68
N GLU A 87 7.60 -10.33 -8.19
CA GLU A 87 6.42 -10.70 -9.01
C GLU A 87 5.53 -9.48 -9.30
N HIS A 88 5.44 -8.53 -8.36
CA HIS A 88 4.78 -7.24 -8.63
C HIS A 88 5.54 -6.38 -9.63
N LEU A 89 6.85 -6.57 -9.78
CA LEU A 89 7.64 -5.89 -10.80
C LEU A 89 7.35 -6.42 -12.20
N GLU A 90 7.07 -7.70 -12.34
CA GLU A 90 6.76 -8.33 -13.64
C GLU A 90 5.37 -7.94 -14.15
N ASN A 91 4.43 -7.65 -13.25
CA ASN A 91 3.08 -7.23 -13.59
C ASN A 91 3.03 -5.70 -13.85
N SER A 92 2.44 -5.29 -14.98
CA SER A 92 2.23 -3.87 -15.34
C SER A 92 3.52 -3.04 -15.29
N THR A 93 4.63 -3.59 -15.81
CA THR A 93 5.95 -2.94 -15.74
C THR A 93 6.00 -1.65 -16.54
N ASN A 94 5.40 -1.63 -17.74
CA ASN A 94 5.36 -0.44 -18.61
C ASN A 94 4.54 0.68 -17.97
N GLU A 95 3.42 0.37 -17.36
CA GLU A 95 2.53 1.30 -16.65
C GLU A 95 3.26 1.98 -15.50
N LYS A 96 4.01 1.21 -14.70
CA LYS A 96 4.78 1.75 -13.57
C LYS A 96 5.92 2.64 -14.02
N TYR A 97 6.61 2.28 -15.12
CA TYR A 97 7.63 3.15 -15.68
C TYR A 97 7.04 4.42 -16.29
N ALA A 98 5.88 4.35 -16.95
CA ALA A 98 5.20 5.55 -17.44
C ALA A 98 4.85 6.52 -16.28
N ILE A 99 4.33 5.99 -15.18
CA ILE A 99 4.08 6.77 -13.95
C ILE A 99 5.40 7.39 -13.45
N ALA A 100 6.47 6.62 -13.34
CA ALA A 100 7.78 7.08 -12.85
C ALA A 100 8.37 8.17 -13.75
N ASP A 101 8.35 7.97 -15.07
CA ASP A 101 8.85 8.93 -16.05
C ASP A 101 8.05 10.24 -16.01
N TYR A 102 6.72 10.16 -15.83
CA TYR A 102 5.90 11.35 -15.65
C TYR A 102 6.26 12.12 -14.37
N VAL A 103 6.46 11.40 -13.25
CA VAL A 103 6.86 12.00 -11.97
C VAL A 103 8.17 12.77 -12.10
N ILE A 104 9.18 12.16 -12.70
CA ILE A 104 10.49 12.80 -12.89
C ILE A 104 10.38 14.04 -13.77
N LYS A 105 9.66 13.94 -14.86
CA LYS A 105 9.57 15.01 -15.85
C LYS A 105 8.73 16.20 -15.40
N HIS A 106 7.68 15.98 -14.61
CA HIS A 106 6.66 17.00 -14.36
C HIS A 106 6.45 17.35 -12.89
N ILE A 107 6.87 16.52 -11.96
CA ILE A 107 6.54 16.66 -10.53
C ILE A 107 7.78 17.00 -9.70
N ILE A 108 8.85 16.22 -9.84
CA ILE A 108 10.08 16.40 -9.07
C ILE A 108 10.80 17.68 -9.55
N LYS A 109 11.28 18.45 -8.59
CA LYS A 109 12.08 19.66 -8.83
C LYS A 109 13.44 19.50 -8.17
N PRO A 110 14.50 20.12 -8.71
CA PRO A 110 15.82 20.16 -8.08
C PRO A 110 15.74 20.63 -6.62
N HIS A 111 16.65 20.08 -5.80
CA HIS A 111 16.84 20.41 -4.37
C HIS A 111 15.65 20.13 -3.45
N GLN A 112 14.64 19.41 -3.91
CA GLN A 112 13.52 18.98 -3.05
C GLN A 112 13.94 17.88 -2.07
N SER A 113 13.25 17.85 -0.93
CA SER A 113 13.20 16.73 0.00
C SER A 113 12.00 15.84 -0.33
N ILE A 114 12.24 14.56 -0.60
CA ILE A 114 11.19 13.62 -0.98
C ILE A 114 11.25 12.35 -0.13
N ILE A 115 10.07 11.86 0.23
CA ILE A 115 9.94 10.54 0.82
C ILE A 115 9.37 9.61 -0.26
N ILE A 116 10.02 8.48 -0.48
CA ILE A 116 9.56 7.45 -1.42
C ILE A 116 9.16 6.21 -0.65
N ASP A 117 7.90 5.85 -0.81
CA ASP A 117 7.30 4.68 -0.18
C ASP A 117 7.82 3.36 -0.76
N THR A 118 7.41 2.28 -0.15
CA THR A 118 7.67 0.91 -0.62
C THR A 118 6.67 0.51 -1.70
N GLY A 119 6.99 -0.55 -2.43
CA GLY A 119 6.11 -1.10 -3.46
C GLY A 119 6.64 -0.89 -4.88
N SER A 120 6.12 -1.69 -5.83
CA SER A 120 6.70 -1.79 -7.17
C SER A 120 6.63 -0.51 -8.01
N THR A 121 5.60 0.32 -7.84
CA THR A 121 5.50 1.61 -8.55
C THR A 121 6.53 2.62 -8.01
N CYS A 122 6.72 2.67 -6.69
CA CYS A 122 7.75 3.48 -6.07
C CYS A 122 9.16 2.97 -6.39
N LEU A 123 9.34 1.66 -6.51
CA LEU A 123 10.61 1.09 -6.96
C LEU A 123 10.93 1.48 -8.41
N ALA A 124 9.94 1.50 -9.32
CA ALA A 124 10.13 1.99 -10.68
C ALA A 124 10.61 3.45 -10.69
N LEU A 125 10.05 4.29 -9.79
CA LEU A 125 10.54 5.67 -9.60
C LEU A 125 12.01 5.69 -9.13
N CYS A 126 12.39 4.86 -8.15
CA CYS A 126 13.78 4.78 -7.68
C CYS A 126 14.74 4.32 -8.76
N GLN A 127 14.33 3.37 -9.61
CA GLN A 127 15.10 2.92 -10.75
C GLN A 127 15.36 4.06 -11.74
N ARG A 128 14.37 4.89 -12.03
CA ARG A 128 14.52 6.06 -12.91
C ARG A 128 15.37 7.16 -12.27
N LEU A 129 15.21 7.39 -10.98
CA LEU A 129 15.99 8.36 -10.21
C LEU A 129 17.49 8.01 -10.16
N SER A 130 17.86 6.75 -10.35
CA SER A 130 19.29 6.37 -10.42
C SER A 130 20.09 7.11 -11.51
N SER A 131 19.39 7.69 -12.50
CA SER A 131 19.98 8.48 -13.60
C SER A 131 19.53 9.96 -13.57
N TYR A 132 18.96 10.43 -12.46
CA TYR A 132 18.53 11.82 -12.31
C TYR A 132 19.75 12.76 -12.16
N ASN A 133 19.72 13.91 -12.82
CA ASN A 133 20.91 14.76 -12.93
C ASN A 133 21.02 15.82 -11.83
N ASP A 134 19.90 16.20 -11.22
CA ASP A 134 19.88 17.24 -10.20
C ASP A 134 19.95 16.68 -8.78
N GLU A 135 20.23 17.51 -7.82
CA GLU A 135 20.32 17.14 -6.41
C GLU A 135 18.92 16.97 -5.79
N LEU A 136 18.77 15.92 -4.98
CA LEU A 136 17.59 15.67 -4.14
C LEU A 136 17.99 15.11 -2.78
N SER A 137 17.18 15.39 -1.77
CA SER A 137 17.21 14.65 -0.50
C SER A 137 16.11 13.58 -0.52
N VAL A 138 16.50 12.33 -0.44
CA VAL A 138 15.58 11.17 -0.57
C VAL A 138 15.55 10.37 0.72
N VAL A 139 14.37 10.11 1.24
CA VAL A 139 14.14 9.21 2.38
C VAL A 139 13.30 8.02 1.92
N THR A 140 13.71 6.83 2.27
CA THR A 140 12.93 5.60 2.07
C THR A 140 13.24 4.57 3.14
N ASN A 141 12.27 3.78 3.56
CA ASN A 141 12.49 2.65 4.47
C ASN A 141 12.56 1.30 3.74
N SER A 142 12.61 1.28 2.42
CA SER A 142 12.85 0.08 1.59
C SER A 142 14.34 -0.07 1.29
N LEU A 143 14.88 -1.24 1.60
CA LEU A 143 16.29 -1.55 1.29
C LEU A 143 16.52 -1.62 -0.22
N LEU A 144 15.55 -2.15 -0.97
CA LEU A 144 15.63 -2.25 -2.43
C LEU A 144 15.61 -0.86 -3.10
N ASN A 145 14.72 0.03 -2.65
CA ASN A 145 14.71 1.42 -3.10
C ASN A 145 16.05 2.10 -2.81
N ALA A 146 16.56 1.96 -1.58
CA ALA A 146 17.83 2.53 -1.16
C ALA A 146 19.01 2.05 -2.02
N ASN A 147 19.00 0.77 -2.43
CA ASN A 147 20.03 0.22 -3.32
C ASN A 147 20.06 0.89 -4.71
N TYR A 148 18.93 1.33 -5.24
CA TYR A 148 18.91 2.08 -6.50
C TYR A 148 19.31 3.54 -6.30
N ILE A 149 18.79 4.20 -5.28
CA ILE A 149 19.06 5.61 -4.98
C ILE A 149 20.55 5.83 -4.66
N SER A 150 21.17 4.93 -3.88
CA SER A 150 22.60 5.03 -3.47
C SER A 150 23.60 4.99 -4.64
N LYS A 151 23.17 4.56 -5.82
CA LYS A 151 24.02 4.53 -7.03
C LYS A 151 24.18 5.91 -7.66
N ASN A 152 23.32 6.87 -7.33
CA ASN A 152 23.36 8.22 -7.88
C ASN A 152 23.99 9.18 -6.85
N PRO A 153 25.18 9.74 -7.13
CA PRO A 153 25.87 10.62 -6.20
C PRO A 153 25.18 11.97 -5.98
N ASN A 154 24.23 12.36 -6.83
CA ASN A 154 23.46 13.59 -6.69
C ASN A 154 22.31 13.44 -5.69
N LEU A 155 22.03 12.23 -5.24
CA LEU A 155 20.91 11.95 -4.33
C LEU A 155 21.44 11.72 -2.90
N ALA A 156 21.11 12.63 -2.00
CA ALA A 156 21.39 12.46 -0.57
C ALA A 156 20.37 11.49 0.02
N LEU A 157 20.76 10.24 0.21
CA LEU A 157 19.91 9.18 0.74
C LEU A 157 19.91 9.14 2.26
N SER A 158 18.70 9.11 2.85
CA SER A 158 18.49 8.74 4.25
C SER A 158 17.65 7.47 4.32
N LEU A 159 18.18 6.46 5.00
CA LEU A 159 17.48 5.19 5.25
C LEU A 159 17.19 5.07 6.75
N PRO A 160 15.93 5.25 7.19
CA PRO A 160 15.56 5.02 8.58
C PRO A 160 15.88 3.57 8.96
N GLY A 161 16.71 3.40 9.97
CA GLY A 161 17.04 2.08 10.49
C GLY A 161 15.88 1.45 11.24
N GLY A 162 16.13 0.27 11.81
CA GLY A 162 15.17 -0.48 12.60
C GLY A 162 15.20 -1.97 12.30
N SER A 163 14.13 -2.67 12.65
CA SER A 163 13.99 -4.10 12.33
C SER A 163 13.63 -4.26 10.85
N TYR A 164 14.42 -5.04 10.13
CA TYR A 164 14.16 -5.33 8.72
C TYR A 164 13.15 -6.48 8.57
N ASN A 165 12.15 -6.25 7.74
CA ASN A 165 11.17 -7.25 7.35
C ASN A 165 11.45 -7.72 5.91
N PRO A 166 11.97 -8.95 5.71
CA PRO A 166 12.33 -9.44 4.38
C PRO A 166 11.11 -9.70 3.47
N THR A 167 9.92 -9.88 4.04
CA THR A 167 8.71 -10.12 3.23
C THR A 167 8.25 -8.86 2.51
N SER A 168 8.39 -7.70 3.16
CA SER A 168 8.00 -6.40 2.61
C SER A 168 9.17 -5.57 2.11
N ASP A 169 10.39 -6.05 2.29
CA ASP A 169 11.64 -5.31 2.00
C ASP A 169 11.70 -3.95 2.72
N THR A 170 11.24 -3.91 3.99
CA THR A 170 11.12 -2.65 4.72
C THR A 170 11.73 -2.72 6.11
N PHE A 171 12.17 -1.57 6.59
CA PHE A 171 12.42 -1.35 8.01
C PHE A 171 11.12 -0.88 8.66
N ASP A 172 10.52 -1.74 9.50
CA ASP A 172 9.20 -1.53 10.11
C ASP A 172 9.30 -1.66 11.63
N SER A 173 9.74 -0.60 12.31
CA SER A 173 9.90 -0.59 13.77
C SER A 173 9.48 0.75 14.39
N ILE A 174 9.42 0.79 15.72
CA ILE A 174 9.18 2.03 16.47
C ILE A 174 10.26 3.08 16.17
N SER A 175 11.53 2.66 16.00
CA SER A 175 12.62 3.58 15.65
C SER A 175 12.43 4.16 14.23
N THR A 176 11.97 3.36 13.27
CA THR A 176 11.60 3.83 11.93
C THR A 176 10.49 4.86 11.99
N MET A 177 9.44 4.60 12.75
CA MET A 177 8.33 5.52 12.95
C MET A 177 8.81 6.83 13.59
N SER A 178 9.63 6.73 14.64
CA SER A 178 10.19 7.90 15.35
C SER A 178 11.05 8.75 14.42
N TYR A 179 11.79 8.15 13.49
CA TYR A 179 12.55 8.90 12.48
C TYR A 179 11.61 9.76 11.62
N TYR A 180 10.56 9.16 11.07
CA TYR A 180 9.60 9.89 10.24
C TYR A 180 8.86 11.00 10.99
N GLN A 181 8.56 10.84 12.27
CA GLN A 181 7.93 11.87 13.10
C GLN A 181 8.78 13.13 13.28
N ASN A 182 10.09 13.06 13.03
CA ASN A 182 11.05 14.14 13.24
C ASN A 182 11.58 14.76 11.95
N ILE A 183 11.01 14.42 10.80
CA ILE A 183 11.36 15.01 9.50
C ILE A 183 10.14 15.64 8.87
N PHE A 184 10.37 16.51 7.89
CA PHE A 184 9.34 17.07 7.03
C PHE A 184 9.84 17.10 5.58
N ALA A 185 9.01 16.68 4.63
CA ALA A 185 9.38 16.60 3.23
C ALA A 185 8.48 17.46 2.33
N ASP A 186 9.00 17.88 1.20
CA ASP A 186 8.21 18.60 0.17
C ASP A 186 7.16 17.68 -0.45
N CYS A 187 7.55 16.42 -0.73
CA CYS A 187 6.66 15.43 -1.33
C CYS A 187 6.80 14.06 -0.69
N TYR A 188 5.68 13.38 -0.51
CA TYR A 188 5.61 11.95 -0.24
C TYR A 188 5.02 11.24 -1.44
N PHE A 189 5.81 10.41 -2.11
CA PHE A 189 5.34 9.51 -3.16
C PHE A 189 4.87 8.21 -2.52
N MET A 190 3.56 8.07 -2.43
CA MET A 190 2.89 6.97 -1.72
C MET A 190 2.40 5.91 -2.71
N SER A 191 2.58 4.64 -2.38
CA SER A 191 1.97 3.51 -3.09
C SER A 191 0.73 2.98 -2.34
N ALA A 192 -0.17 2.32 -3.08
CA ALA A 192 -1.35 1.67 -2.52
C ALA A 192 -1.63 0.31 -3.17
N ASN A 193 -2.38 -0.52 -2.46
CA ASN A 193 -2.95 -1.74 -3.00
C ASN A 193 -4.42 -1.55 -3.39
N GLY A 194 -5.09 -0.55 -2.83
CA GLY A 194 -6.46 -0.21 -3.15
C GLY A 194 -6.77 1.27 -3.00
N LEU A 195 -7.66 1.77 -3.85
CA LEU A 195 -8.13 3.14 -3.90
C LEU A 195 -9.63 3.17 -4.16
N THR A 196 -10.37 3.84 -3.31
CA THR A 196 -11.82 4.03 -3.42
C THR A 196 -12.22 5.42 -2.94
N ALA A 197 -13.50 5.78 -3.08
CA ALA A 197 -14.03 7.00 -2.49
C ALA A 197 -13.83 7.10 -0.96
N ASN A 198 -13.62 5.95 -0.28
CA ASN A 198 -13.33 5.90 1.15
C ASN A 198 -11.85 6.16 1.50
N GLY A 199 -10.98 6.32 0.50
CA GLY A 199 -9.56 6.63 0.67
C GLY A 199 -8.63 5.54 0.18
N VAL A 200 -7.38 5.65 0.62
CA VAL A 200 -6.26 4.78 0.24
C VAL A 200 -6.09 3.66 1.23
N SER A 201 -5.88 2.45 0.72
CA SER A 201 -5.72 1.25 1.55
C SER A 201 -4.57 0.35 1.09
N ILE A 202 -4.03 -0.43 2.01
CA ILE A 202 -2.97 -1.41 1.75
C ILE A 202 -3.29 -2.77 2.36
N ILE A 203 -2.66 -3.79 1.79
CA ILE A 203 -2.61 -5.12 2.35
C ILE A 203 -1.43 -5.15 3.33
N VAL A 204 -1.70 -5.53 4.59
CA VAL A 204 -0.66 -5.82 5.57
C VAL A 204 -0.94 -7.21 6.12
N THR A 205 0.03 -8.08 5.97
CA THR A 205 -0.20 -9.51 6.18
C THR A 205 0.10 -10.00 7.60
N ALA A 206 1.07 -9.44 8.30
CA ALA A 206 1.47 -9.96 9.62
C ALA A 206 1.74 -8.86 10.66
N ASP A 207 2.07 -7.66 10.24
CA ASP A 207 2.46 -6.58 11.14
C ASP A 207 1.80 -5.27 10.71
N ALA A 208 1.00 -4.68 11.61
CA ALA A 208 0.33 -3.41 11.39
C ALA A 208 1.32 -2.21 11.35
N ASN A 209 2.58 -2.39 11.73
CA ASN A 209 3.57 -1.32 11.81
C ASN A 209 3.73 -0.60 10.48
N ARG A 210 3.72 -1.33 9.35
CA ARG A 210 3.80 -0.73 8.01
C ARG A 210 2.64 0.24 7.73
N ALA A 211 1.42 -0.10 8.14
CA ALA A 211 0.27 0.79 7.98
C ALA A 211 0.41 2.04 8.89
N ILE A 212 0.91 1.87 10.09
CA ILE A 212 1.14 2.96 11.04
C ILE A 212 2.22 3.91 10.51
N ILE A 213 3.34 3.36 10.00
CA ILE A 213 4.42 4.15 9.40
C ILE A 213 3.89 4.97 8.22
N LYS A 214 3.13 4.36 7.30
CA LYS A 214 2.54 5.10 6.18
C LYS A 214 1.59 6.21 6.65
N LYS A 215 0.75 5.97 7.65
CA LYS A 215 -0.11 7.00 8.25
C LYS A 215 0.73 8.15 8.83
N THR A 216 1.80 7.82 9.54
CA THR A 216 2.72 8.82 10.09
C THR A 216 3.33 9.69 8.99
N ILE A 217 3.80 9.09 7.89
CA ILE A 217 4.44 9.82 6.78
C ILE A 217 3.46 10.76 6.08
N VAL A 218 2.19 10.39 5.96
CA VAL A 218 1.14 11.25 5.33
C VAL A 218 1.08 12.64 5.98
N ASP A 219 1.32 12.74 7.28
CA ASP A 219 1.28 14.02 8.01
C ASP A 219 2.64 14.74 8.04
N GLN A 220 3.69 14.13 7.45
CA GLN A 220 5.07 14.66 7.42
C GLN A 220 5.50 15.20 6.05
N ALA A 221 4.56 15.41 5.14
CA ALA A 221 4.86 15.95 3.82
C ALA A 221 3.90 17.08 3.44
N SER A 222 4.43 18.09 2.74
CA SER A 222 3.62 19.19 2.20
C SER A 222 2.63 18.70 1.15
N LYS A 223 3.03 17.70 0.37
CA LYS A 223 2.19 17.09 -0.68
C LYS A 223 2.30 15.57 -0.61
N VAL A 224 1.15 14.92 -0.57
CA VAL A 224 1.06 13.46 -0.71
C VAL A 224 0.61 13.16 -2.14
N ILE A 225 1.46 12.46 -2.89
CA ILE A 225 1.22 12.10 -4.29
C ILE A 225 1.09 10.59 -4.36
N LEU A 226 -0.10 10.13 -4.71
CA LEU A 226 -0.38 8.70 -4.82
C LEU A 226 0.07 8.20 -6.20
N LEU A 227 0.97 7.22 -6.22
CA LEU A 227 1.41 6.50 -7.41
C LEU A 227 0.75 5.13 -7.45
N THR A 228 -0.12 4.92 -8.42
CA THR A 228 -0.90 3.68 -8.48
C THR A 228 -1.21 3.33 -9.93
N ASP A 229 -1.12 2.06 -10.29
CA ASP A 229 -1.59 1.60 -11.59
C ASP A 229 -3.13 1.46 -11.61
N HIS A 230 -3.72 1.44 -12.83
CA HIS A 230 -5.18 1.38 -13.03
C HIS A 230 -5.84 0.20 -12.32
N THR A 231 -5.12 -0.89 -12.09
CA THR A 231 -5.68 -2.10 -11.47
C THR A 231 -6.05 -1.93 -9.99
N LYS A 232 -5.70 -0.81 -9.36
CA LYS A 232 -5.91 -0.56 -7.93
C LYS A 232 -7.16 0.28 -7.62
N ILE A 233 -7.77 0.90 -8.64
CA ILE A 233 -9.04 1.62 -8.49
C ILE A 233 -10.18 0.66 -8.13
N ASN A 234 -11.13 1.12 -7.34
CA ASN A 234 -12.29 0.37 -6.85
C ASN A 234 -11.94 -0.86 -5.99
N LYS A 235 -10.67 -0.99 -5.56
CA LYS A 235 -10.23 -2.04 -4.64
C LYS A 235 -10.14 -1.50 -3.21
N THR A 236 -10.65 -2.27 -2.26
CA THR A 236 -10.50 -2.00 -0.83
C THR A 236 -9.59 -3.04 -0.21
N CYS A 237 -8.63 -2.60 0.58
CA CYS A 237 -7.73 -3.48 1.33
C CYS A 237 -7.96 -3.30 2.83
N PHE A 238 -7.40 -4.20 3.62
CA PHE A 238 -7.71 -4.31 5.04
C PHE A 238 -7.32 -3.07 5.86
N HIS A 239 -6.16 -2.46 5.59
CA HIS A 239 -5.70 -1.28 6.33
C HIS A 239 -5.92 -0.01 5.53
N ARG A 240 -6.85 0.82 5.98
CA ARG A 240 -6.98 2.20 5.49
C ARG A 240 -5.78 3.03 5.97
N ILE A 241 -5.16 3.77 5.06
CA ILE A 241 -4.05 4.66 5.36
C ILE A 241 -4.53 6.07 5.62
N CYS A 242 -5.24 6.66 4.67
CA CYS A 242 -5.78 8.02 4.80
C CYS A 242 -7.05 8.18 3.96
N GLY A 243 -7.78 9.24 4.21
CA GLY A 243 -8.85 9.69 3.34
C GLY A 243 -8.29 10.43 2.11
N LEU A 244 -9.16 10.71 1.15
CA LEU A 244 -8.80 11.38 -0.09
C LEU A 244 -8.40 12.84 0.13
N GLU A 245 -8.87 13.46 1.21
CA GLU A 245 -8.53 14.83 1.61
C GLU A 245 -7.04 15.04 1.91
N LYS A 246 -6.31 13.96 2.16
CA LYS A 246 -4.85 13.98 2.38
C LYS A 246 -4.06 13.86 1.07
N ILE A 247 -4.70 13.49 -0.03
CA ILE A 247 -4.04 13.25 -1.31
C ILE A 247 -4.06 14.53 -2.16
N SER A 248 -2.88 15.04 -2.49
CA SER A 248 -2.74 16.24 -3.32
C SER A 248 -2.89 15.94 -4.82
N LEU A 249 -2.48 14.75 -5.24
CA LEU A 249 -2.49 14.33 -6.64
C LEU A 249 -2.45 12.80 -6.72
N ILE A 250 -3.19 12.24 -7.66
CA ILE A 250 -3.08 10.84 -8.07
C ILE A 250 -2.41 10.79 -9.43
N ILE A 251 -1.39 9.94 -9.58
CA ILE A 251 -0.77 9.65 -10.86
C ILE A 251 -0.98 8.17 -11.16
N THR A 252 -1.70 7.90 -12.22
CA THR A 252 -1.96 6.55 -12.73
C THR A 252 -1.48 6.44 -14.18
N ASP A 253 -1.43 5.24 -14.72
CA ASP A 253 -1.06 5.02 -16.11
C ASP A 253 -2.22 5.31 -17.08
N GLY A 254 -1.89 5.47 -18.37
CA GLY A 254 -2.84 5.75 -19.42
C GLY A 254 -3.63 4.55 -19.93
N ASN A 255 -3.35 3.33 -19.43
CA ASN A 255 -3.98 2.08 -19.88
C ASN A 255 -5.34 1.80 -19.20
N CYS A 256 -5.93 2.83 -18.60
CA CYS A 256 -7.25 2.77 -17.99
C CYS A 256 -8.34 2.55 -19.04
N SER A 257 -9.27 1.65 -18.77
CA SER A 257 -10.57 1.62 -19.44
C SER A 257 -11.37 2.91 -19.17
N GLU A 258 -12.41 3.17 -19.98
CA GLU A 258 -13.26 4.34 -19.73
C GLU A 258 -13.94 4.33 -18.35
N ASP A 259 -14.32 3.15 -17.84
CA ASP A 259 -14.98 3.03 -16.54
C ASP A 259 -13.99 3.25 -15.39
N GLU A 260 -12.76 2.75 -15.50
CA GLU A 260 -11.70 3.04 -14.55
C GLU A 260 -11.35 4.53 -14.55
N ARG A 261 -11.24 5.16 -15.72
CA ARG A 261 -10.99 6.60 -15.83
C ARG A 261 -12.09 7.41 -15.13
N LYS A 262 -13.35 7.13 -15.39
CA LYS A 262 -14.48 7.76 -14.70
C LYS A 262 -14.44 7.52 -13.19
N SER A 263 -14.05 6.33 -12.77
CA SER A 263 -13.89 6.01 -11.35
C SER A 263 -12.81 6.88 -10.71
N PHE A 264 -11.65 7.06 -11.33
CA PHE A 264 -10.61 7.95 -10.85
C PHE A 264 -11.09 9.41 -10.79
N GLU A 265 -11.71 9.91 -11.85
CA GLU A 265 -12.22 11.29 -11.95
C GLU A 265 -13.30 11.58 -10.90
N SER A 266 -14.11 10.58 -10.53
CA SER A 266 -15.16 10.71 -9.54
C SER A 266 -14.66 10.85 -8.09
N LEU A 267 -13.37 10.60 -7.83
CA LEU A 267 -12.78 10.70 -6.49
C LEU A 267 -12.69 12.13 -5.95
N GLY A 268 -12.81 13.15 -6.82
CA GLY A 268 -12.70 14.55 -6.42
C GLY A 268 -11.27 15.00 -6.07
N VAL A 269 -10.26 14.18 -6.39
CA VAL A 269 -8.83 14.49 -6.26
C VAL A 269 -8.26 14.71 -7.66
N PRO A 270 -7.36 15.67 -7.88
CA PRO A 270 -6.67 15.81 -9.17
C PRO A 270 -6.02 14.49 -9.59
N VAL A 271 -6.25 14.07 -10.84
CA VAL A 271 -5.72 12.82 -11.41
C VAL A 271 -4.95 13.13 -12.69
N VAL A 272 -3.81 12.48 -12.84
CA VAL A 272 -3.02 12.45 -14.07
C VAL A 272 -2.94 11.03 -14.59
N PHE A 273 -3.20 10.87 -15.87
CA PHE A 273 -3.04 9.62 -16.61
C PHE A 273 -1.73 9.71 -17.41
N ALA A 274 -0.67 9.10 -16.87
CA ALA A 274 0.64 9.11 -17.49
C ALA A 274 0.61 8.35 -18.84
N PRO A 275 1.07 8.95 -19.95
CA PRO A 275 1.11 8.27 -21.24
C PRO A 275 2.12 7.12 -21.20
N LEU A 276 1.78 5.98 -21.86
CA LEU A 276 2.66 4.81 -22.02
C LEU A 276 3.76 5.06 -23.06
#